data_53416105193f536b105839ff2b0e564b
#
_entry.id   53416105193f536b105839ff2b0e564b
#
_cell.length_a   1.000
_cell.length_b   1.000
_cell.length_c   1.000
_cell.angle_alpha   90.00
_cell.angle_beta   90.00
_cell.angle_gamma   90.00
#
_symmetry.space_group_name_H-M   'P 1'
#
loop_
_entity.id
_entity.type
_entity.pdbx_description
1 polymer ?
#
loop_
_entity_poly.entity_id
_entity_poly.type
_entity_poly.pdbx_seq_one_letter_code
_entity_poly.pdbx_strand_id
1 'polypeptide(L)'
;SLPFALDYATMRHRFLAAARAAGAALSEHIHPLHGPDGTTIATDVALIGQADAAKLMVLISGTHGVEGAYGSACQTAWLAQKANWALPDDTAVLMVHLINPWGTAWSRRVNEDNVDLNRNFIDWTTRPPVNPGYAELHSALVVPALEGPERIAADDALAEQTHAKGQTKISSIIEAGQYDFPDGLFYGGDAPVWSNRVLAAILAQFGQRAAQVIVFDLHTGAGPYGYPALLSVSPVDHPGLAWGAQIFGPAMGQVITGQTSTTTTGIAATATGYVSNFVREAMPQARVLPLVMECGTLSSAEMQRRVVEDNWLHLFGKLGSDRAQRIKSELVQGFIPQDESWQQICLATSLRHFDNALSALKKVEALPRTAAAPKSPLSIAPKGTAAVEVVDLHKSFGPLEVLQGVNLIAYPGEVVSMIGSSGSGKSTMLRCINLLEQPNSGRIVIDGEVVRMKTAVKGAATIADQRQIEHIRARVGMVFQSFNLWPHMTVLENIIEAPIHVLKEPRADAVEHAHALLKKVGLSDKH
;
A
#
# COMPACT_ATOMS: atom_id res chain seq x y z
N SER A 1 13.63 1.40 -24.15
CA SER A 1 14.11 1.10 -22.77
C SER A 1 13.12 1.69 -21.76
N LEU A 2 12.85 0.96 -20.72
CA LEU A 2 12.01 1.42 -19.62
C LEU A 2 12.63 2.66 -18.95
N PRO A 3 11.83 3.59 -18.41
CA PRO A 3 12.33 4.85 -17.83
C PRO A 3 13.05 4.67 -16.48
N PHE A 4 13.18 3.44 -15.97
CA PHE A 4 13.83 3.16 -14.69
C PHE A 4 15.34 3.43 -14.79
N ALA A 5 15.79 4.46 -14.10
CA ALA A 5 17.20 4.75 -13.85
C ALA A 5 17.49 4.53 -12.36
N LEU A 6 18.68 4.05 -12.03
CA LEU A 6 19.05 3.76 -10.65
C LEU A 6 19.94 4.84 -10.03
N ASP A 7 20.50 5.72 -10.84
CA ASP A 7 21.34 6.82 -10.38
C ASP A 7 20.56 8.17 -10.40
N TYR A 8 20.84 8.99 -9.40
CA TYR A 8 20.21 10.28 -9.19
C TYR A 8 20.30 11.22 -10.42
N ALA A 9 21.48 11.32 -11.01
CA ALA A 9 21.72 12.26 -12.11
C ALA A 9 20.89 11.91 -13.35
N THR A 10 20.82 10.63 -13.69
CA THR A 10 20.01 10.15 -14.83
C THR A 10 18.50 10.31 -14.52
N MET A 11 18.05 10.00 -13.29
CA MET A 11 16.65 10.21 -12.89
C MET A 11 16.26 11.69 -13.07
N ARG A 12 17.03 12.60 -12.49
CA ARG A 12 16.81 14.04 -12.56
C ARG A 12 16.82 14.57 -14.00
N HIS A 13 17.83 14.18 -14.77
CA HIS A 13 17.97 14.58 -16.17
C HIS A 13 16.72 14.17 -17.01
N ARG A 14 16.29 12.90 -16.89
CA ARG A 14 15.13 12.39 -17.63
C ARG A 14 13.82 13.08 -17.21
N PHE A 15 13.62 13.29 -15.92
CA PHE A 15 12.45 14.00 -15.41
C PHE A 15 12.39 15.44 -15.95
N LEU A 16 13.47 16.21 -15.81
CA LEU A 16 13.53 17.59 -16.28
C LEU A 16 13.35 17.71 -17.80
N ALA A 17 13.92 16.77 -18.57
CA ALA A 17 13.73 16.72 -20.02
C ALA A 17 12.26 16.46 -20.40
N ALA A 18 11.62 15.49 -19.74
CA ALA A 18 10.20 15.18 -19.97
C ALA A 18 9.29 16.34 -19.54
N ALA A 19 9.57 16.97 -18.41
CA ALA A 19 8.78 18.09 -17.90
C ALA A 19 8.86 19.33 -18.82
N ARG A 20 10.05 19.65 -19.35
CA ARG A 20 10.23 20.71 -20.36
C ARG A 20 9.46 20.38 -21.63
N ALA A 21 9.56 19.14 -22.12
CA ALA A 21 8.83 18.70 -23.33
C ALA A 21 7.31 18.76 -23.15
N ALA A 22 6.83 18.53 -21.92
CA ALA A 22 5.41 18.64 -21.56
C ALA A 22 4.94 20.09 -21.32
N GLY A 23 5.84 21.09 -21.39
CA GLY A 23 5.53 22.50 -21.14
C GLY A 23 5.26 22.82 -19.66
N ALA A 24 5.78 22.02 -18.74
CA ALA A 24 5.62 22.25 -17.30
C ALA A 24 6.38 23.51 -16.84
N ALA A 25 5.78 24.27 -15.92
CA ALA A 25 6.51 25.28 -15.16
C ALA A 25 7.42 24.57 -14.16
N LEU A 26 8.71 24.92 -14.17
CA LEU A 26 9.74 24.25 -13.37
C LEU A 26 10.30 25.17 -12.28
N SER A 27 10.52 24.62 -11.10
CA SER A 27 11.35 25.21 -10.06
C SER A 27 12.17 24.12 -9.37
N GLU A 28 13.21 24.53 -8.64
CA GLU A 28 14.07 23.61 -7.91
C GLU A 28 14.36 24.12 -6.51
N HIS A 29 14.54 23.17 -5.58
CA HIS A 29 15.01 23.42 -4.22
C HIS A 29 16.35 22.69 -4.05
N ILE A 30 17.45 23.45 -4.05
CA ILE A 30 18.79 22.92 -3.92
C ILE A 30 19.02 22.47 -2.47
N HIS A 31 19.48 21.23 -2.30
CA HIS A 31 19.84 20.69 -1.01
C HIS A 31 21.19 21.28 -0.53
N PRO A 32 21.38 21.59 0.76
CA PRO A 32 22.62 22.16 1.26
C PRO A 32 23.83 21.22 1.19
N LEU A 33 23.59 19.91 1.16
CA LEU A 33 24.64 18.88 1.01
C LEU A 33 24.71 18.38 -0.44
N HIS A 34 25.77 17.61 -0.75
CA HIS A 34 26.05 17.07 -2.07
C HIS A 34 25.84 15.56 -2.13
N GLY A 35 25.71 15.02 -3.34
CA GLY A 35 25.78 13.60 -3.63
C GLY A 35 27.16 13.01 -3.35
N PRO A 36 27.32 11.66 -3.43
CA PRO A 36 28.56 10.97 -3.10
C PRO A 36 29.76 11.35 -4.01
N ASP A 37 29.48 11.86 -5.19
CA ASP A 37 30.46 12.33 -6.19
C ASP A 37 30.66 13.86 -6.18
N GLY A 38 30.12 14.56 -5.19
CA GLY A 38 30.13 16.02 -5.11
C GLY A 38 29.09 16.72 -5.96
N THR A 39 28.18 15.98 -6.61
CA THR A 39 27.11 16.53 -7.44
C THR A 39 26.13 17.35 -6.60
N THR A 40 25.72 18.51 -7.11
CA THR A 40 24.61 19.28 -6.52
C THR A 40 23.32 18.49 -6.66
N ILE A 41 22.63 18.31 -5.55
CA ILE A 41 21.33 17.60 -5.47
C ILE A 41 20.21 18.56 -5.12
N ALA A 42 19.00 18.28 -5.63
CA ALA A 42 17.83 19.13 -5.45
C ALA A 42 16.55 18.32 -5.51
N THR A 43 15.50 18.86 -4.93
CA THR A 43 14.12 18.47 -5.24
C THR A 43 13.62 19.37 -6.36
N ASP A 44 13.20 18.77 -7.48
CA ASP A 44 12.63 19.50 -8.61
C ASP A 44 11.10 19.49 -8.53
N VAL A 45 10.49 20.60 -8.90
CA VAL A 45 9.03 20.76 -8.95
C VAL A 45 8.61 21.03 -10.38
N ALA A 46 7.63 20.29 -10.88
CA ALA A 46 7.02 20.52 -12.17
C ALA A 46 5.51 20.73 -12.00
N LEU A 47 4.99 21.82 -12.54
CA LEU A 47 3.57 22.15 -12.56
C LEU A 47 3.05 22.18 -13.99
N ILE A 48 2.00 21.42 -14.27
CA ILE A 48 1.20 21.48 -15.50
C ILE A 48 -0.17 22.03 -15.14
N GLY A 49 -0.62 23.06 -15.83
CA GLY A 49 -1.86 23.79 -15.54
C GLY A 49 -1.59 25.08 -14.77
N GLN A 50 -2.65 25.69 -14.23
CA GLN A 50 -2.58 26.97 -13.53
C GLN A 50 -2.07 26.80 -12.08
N ALA A 51 -1.25 27.72 -11.64
CA ALA A 51 -0.65 27.69 -10.28
C ALA A 51 -1.68 27.83 -9.14
N ASP A 52 -2.83 28.40 -9.45
CA ASP A 52 -3.93 28.61 -8.51
C ASP A 52 -5.17 27.74 -8.81
N ALA A 53 -4.98 26.62 -9.49
CA ALA A 53 -6.04 25.69 -9.83
C ALA A 53 -6.81 25.21 -8.60
N ALA A 54 -8.12 25.11 -8.74
CA ALA A 54 -9.01 24.61 -7.68
C ALA A 54 -8.93 23.09 -7.48
N LYS A 55 -8.44 22.37 -8.49
CA LYS A 55 -8.33 20.91 -8.54
C LYS A 55 -6.87 20.52 -8.78
N LEU A 56 -6.31 19.73 -7.89
CA LEU A 56 -4.88 19.43 -7.90
C LEU A 56 -4.62 17.93 -7.79
N MET A 57 -3.88 17.36 -8.72
CA MET A 57 -3.24 16.06 -8.55
C MET A 57 -1.78 16.27 -8.14
N VAL A 58 -1.39 15.71 -6.99
CA VAL A 58 -0.02 15.82 -6.45
C VAL A 58 0.66 14.46 -6.56
N LEU A 59 1.81 14.41 -7.23
CA LEU A 59 2.65 13.21 -7.34
C LEU A 59 3.99 13.47 -6.62
N ILE A 60 4.27 12.72 -5.57
CA ILE A 60 5.50 12.85 -4.77
C ILE A 60 6.35 11.59 -4.97
N SER A 61 7.63 11.75 -5.29
CA SER A 61 8.59 10.65 -5.44
C SER A 61 9.76 10.80 -4.50
N GLY A 62 10.39 9.67 -4.16
CA GLY A 62 11.63 9.64 -3.40
C GLY A 62 11.48 10.08 -1.94
N THR A 63 10.31 9.90 -1.32
CA THR A 63 10.12 10.07 0.13
C THR A 63 11.09 9.18 0.90
N HIS A 64 11.22 7.93 0.50
CA HIS A 64 12.38 7.12 0.80
C HIS A 64 13.33 7.16 -0.40
N GLY A 65 14.55 7.61 -0.16
CA GLY A 65 15.47 7.93 -1.26
C GLY A 65 15.76 6.77 -2.20
N VAL A 66 16.02 5.57 -1.67
CA VAL A 66 16.31 4.36 -2.46
C VAL A 66 15.14 3.93 -3.37
N GLU A 67 13.93 4.31 -3.04
CA GLU A 67 12.70 4.03 -3.81
C GLU A 67 12.49 5.05 -4.96
N GLY A 68 13.29 6.12 -4.99
CA GLY A 68 13.14 7.25 -5.91
C GLY A 68 13.07 6.87 -7.39
N ALA A 69 13.74 5.80 -7.78
CA ALA A 69 13.75 5.31 -9.17
C ALA A 69 12.35 4.93 -9.67
N TYR A 70 11.51 4.32 -8.84
CA TYR A 70 10.13 3.98 -9.18
C TYR A 70 9.27 5.24 -9.40
N GLY A 71 9.24 6.13 -8.42
CA GLY A 71 8.44 7.35 -8.52
C GLY A 71 8.90 8.26 -9.65
N SER A 72 10.22 8.41 -9.83
CA SER A 72 10.81 9.15 -10.95
C SER A 72 10.40 8.58 -12.31
N ALA A 73 10.43 7.25 -12.44
CA ALA A 73 9.99 6.58 -13.67
C ALA A 73 8.50 6.83 -13.95
N CYS A 74 7.63 6.74 -12.93
CA CYS A 74 6.21 7.01 -13.06
C CYS A 74 5.93 8.45 -13.50
N GLN A 75 6.56 9.43 -12.85
CA GLN A 75 6.42 10.85 -13.19
C GLN A 75 6.93 11.14 -14.62
N THR A 76 8.12 10.63 -14.98
CA THR A 76 8.73 10.81 -16.29
C THR A 76 7.88 10.20 -17.40
N ALA A 77 7.40 8.97 -17.20
CA ALA A 77 6.58 8.28 -18.20
C ALA A 77 5.21 8.94 -18.38
N TRP A 78 4.60 9.44 -17.30
CA TRP A 78 3.33 10.16 -17.38
C TRP A 78 3.50 11.47 -18.16
N LEU A 79 4.55 12.24 -17.88
CA LEU A 79 4.89 13.46 -18.62
C LEU A 79 5.09 13.18 -20.12
N ALA A 80 5.80 12.12 -20.48
CA ALA A 80 6.05 11.74 -21.86
C ALA A 80 4.78 11.41 -22.65
N GLN A 81 3.76 10.84 -22.00
CA GLN A 81 2.48 10.51 -22.63
C GLN A 81 1.56 11.73 -22.76
N LYS A 82 1.73 12.75 -21.93
CA LYS A 82 0.80 13.86 -21.78
C LYS A 82 1.25 15.16 -22.48
N ALA A 83 2.35 15.14 -23.18
CA ALA A 83 2.89 16.33 -23.89
C ALA A 83 1.84 17.10 -24.72
N ASN A 84 0.72 16.46 -25.10
CA ASN A 84 -0.38 17.05 -25.86
C ASN A 84 -1.71 17.15 -25.09
N TRP A 85 -1.72 16.98 -23.75
CA TRP A 85 -2.97 17.03 -22.99
C TRP A 85 -3.27 18.44 -22.52
N ALA A 86 -4.41 18.98 -23.00
CA ALA A 86 -4.99 20.17 -22.40
C ALA A 86 -5.68 19.78 -21.07
N LEU A 87 -5.26 20.41 -19.98
CA LEU A 87 -5.99 20.38 -18.71
C LEU A 87 -7.07 21.47 -18.72
N PRO A 88 -8.22 21.24 -18.05
CA PRO A 88 -9.15 22.34 -17.75
C PRO A 88 -8.45 23.44 -16.95
N ASP A 89 -8.88 24.69 -17.11
CA ASP A 89 -8.28 25.85 -16.44
C ASP A 89 -8.31 25.76 -14.91
N ASP A 90 -9.24 24.98 -14.35
CA ASP A 90 -9.40 24.75 -12.91
C ASP A 90 -8.60 23.55 -12.38
N THR A 91 -7.83 22.87 -13.23
CA THR A 91 -7.14 21.62 -12.91
C THR A 91 -5.64 21.72 -13.17
N ALA A 92 -4.83 21.29 -12.21
CA ALA A 92 -3.38 21.23 -12.37
C ALA A 92 -2.80 19.90 -11.85
N VAL A 93 -1.60 19.57 -12.31
CA VAL A 93 -0.78 18.46 -11.83
C VAL A 93 0.52 19.00 -11.28
N LEU A 94 0.76 18.78 -10.01
CA LEU A 94 1.97 19.16 -9.29
C LEU A 94 2.82 17.92 -9.05
N MET A 95 4.04 17.91 -9.55
CA MET A 95 5.01 16.86 -9.32
C MET A 95 6.13 17.37 -8.42
N VAL A 96 6.35 16.68 -7.32
CA VAL A 96 7.50 16.86 -6.42
C VAL A 96 8.44 15.69 -6.68
N HIS A 97 9.51 15.95 -7.41
CA HIS A 97 10.44 14.93 -7.85
C HIS A 97 11.60 14.81 -6.88
N LEU A 98 11.76 13.62 -6.29
CA LEU A 98 12.80 13.24 -5.35
C LEU A 98 12.86 14.17 -4.11
N ILE A 99 11.79 14.13 -3.28
CA ILE A 99 11.68 14.96 -2.06
C ILE A 99 12.80 14.69 -1.04
N ASN A 100 13.42 13.50 -1.08
CA ASN A 100 14.64 13.16 -0.36
C ASN A 100 15.82 13.00 -1.35
N PRO A 101 16.35 14.11 -1.91
CA PRO A 101 17.37 14.03 -2.92
C PRO A 101 18.69 13.47 -2.39
N TRP A 102 18.99 13.70 -1.09
CA TRP A 102 20.18 13.13 -0.47
C TRP A 102 20.05 11.60 -0.35
N GLY A 103 18.97 11.10 0.24
CA GLY A 103 18.74 9.66 0.34
C GLY A 103 18.73 8.97 -1.03
N THR A 104 18.19 9.61 -2.07
CA THR A 104 18.22 9.08 -3.44
C THR A 104 19.65 9.00 -3.97
N ALA A 105 20.43 10.07 -3.84
CA ALA A 105 21.82 10.11 -4.35
C ALA A 105 22.75 9.14 -3.62
N TRP A 106 22.53 8.94 -2.32
CA TRP A 106 23.31 8.03 -1.49
C TRP A 106 22.73 6.60 -1.42
N SER A 107 21.67 6.33 -2.18
CA SER A 107 20.94 5.04 -2.17
C SER A 107 20.59 4.61 -0.74
N ARG A 108 19.93 5.49 0.01
CA ARG A 108 19.44 5.26 1.36
C ARG A 108 17.92 5.40 1.43
N ARG A 109 17.30 4.66 2.36
CA ARG A 109 15.89 4.86 2.67
C ARG A 109 15.66 6.25 3.31
N VAL A 110 16.48 6.58 4.26
CA VAL A 110 16.40 7.78 5.13
C VAL A 110 17.17 8.98 4.55
N ASN A 111 17.05 10.13 5.19
CA ASN A 111 17.82 11.33 4.82
C ASN A 111 19.23 11.35 5.45
N GLU A 112 19.91 12.49 5.33
CA GLU A 112 21.26 12.77 5.86
C GLU A 112 21.40 12.59 7.38
N ASP A 113 20.32 12.86 8.11
CA ASP A 113 20.26 12.78 9.58
C ASP A 113 19.67 11.45 10.08
N ASN A 114 19.67 10.41 9.22
CA ASN A 114 19.06 9.10 9.50
C ASN A 114 17.54 9.16 9.74
N VAL A 115 16.86 10.22 9.29
CA VAL A 115 15.43 10.42 9.51
C VAL A 115 14.62 9.74 8.40
N ASP A 116 13.66 8.90 8.78
CA ASP A 116 12.62 8.39 7.91
C ASP A 116 11.58 9.50 7.68
N LEU A 117 11.47 9.99 6.45
CA LEU A 117 10.58 11.11 6.15
C LEU A 117 9.12 10.80 6.46
N ASN A 118 8.67 9.56 6.29
CA ASN A 118 7.31 9.13 6.65
C ASN A 118 7.08 9.01 8.17
N ARG A 119 8.00 9.50 8.99
CA ARG A 119 7.89 9.69 10.44
C ARG A 119 8.12 11.14 10.86
N ASN A 120 8.61 12.02 9.94
CA ASN A 120 8.97 13.41 10.27
C ASN A 120 7.82 14.41 10.09
N PHE A 121 6.77 14.07 9.34
CA PHE A 121 5.65 14.98 9.09
C PHE A 121 4.59 14.92 10.19
N ILE A 122 5.01 15.21 11.42
CA ILE A 122 4.15 15.32 12.61
C ILE A 122 3.97 16.78 13.02
N ASP A 123 3.08 17.03 13.96
CA ASP A 123 2.96 18.33 14.63
C ASP A 123 4.10 18.53 15.65
N TRP A 124 5.14 19.21 15.25
CA TRP A 124 6.32 19.52 16.07
C TRP A 124 6.07 20.55 17.18
N THR A 125 4.86 21.12 17.28
CA THR A 125 4.46 21.96 18.42
C THR A 125 4.06 21.10 19.63
N THR A 126 3.86 19.81 19.44
CA THR A 126 3.54 18.82 20.45
C THR A 126 4.71 17.87 20.68
N ARG A 127 4.69 17.14 21.79
CA ARG A 127 5.70 16.13 22.05
C ARG A 127 5.56 14.98 21.01
N PRO A 128 6.66 14.55 20.38
CA PRO A 128 6.64 13.41 19.49
C PRO A 128 6.11 12.14 20.18
N PRO A 129 5.50 11.21 19.40
CA PRO A 129 5.02 9.93 19.92
C PRO A 129 6.14 9.11 20.56
N VAL A 130 5.85 8.43 21.66
CA VAL A 130 6.79 7.55 22.35
C VAL A 130 6.56 6.10 21.94
N ASN A 131 7.64 5.36 21.65
CA ASN A 131 7.60 3.94 21.31
C ASN A 131 8.43 3.10 22.30
N PRO A 132 7.90 2.78 23.50
CA PRO A 132 8.65 2.02 24.50
C PRO A 132 9.08 0.64 24.02
N GLY A 133 8.26 0.01 23.15
CA GLY A 133 8.59 -1.28 22.58
C GLY A 133 9.85 -1.25 21.70
N TYR A 134 10.10 -0.14 21.02
CA TYR A 134 11.31 0.02 20.23
C TYR A 134 12.56 0.11 21.11
N ALA A 135 12.48 0.80 22.24
CA ALA A 135 13.59 0.91 23.21
C ALA A 135 14.06 -0.48 23.70
N GLU A 136 13.14 -1.43 23.87
CA GLU A 136 13.48 -2.81 24.22
C GLU A 136 14.21 -3.58 23.10
N LEU A 137 14.02 -3.19 21.85
CA LEU A 137 14.58 -3.86 20.67
C LEU A 137 15.86 -3.16 20.14
N HIS A 138 16.08 -1.90 20.50
CA HIS A 138 17.12 -1.06 19.92
C HIS A 138 18.50 -1.71 19.92
N SER A 139 18.94 -2.23 21.06
CA SER A 139 20.24 -2.87 21.21
C SER A 139 20.43 -4.16 20.38
N ALA A 140 19.34 -4.81 19.97
CA ALA A 140 19.37 -5.95 19.07
C ALA A 140 19.33 -5.56 17.59
N LEU A 141 18.78 -4.39 17.29
CA LEU A 141 18.72 -3.86 15.91
C LEU A 141 19.98 -3.10 15.51
N VAL A 142 20.59 -2.36 16.45
CA VAL A 142 21.78 -1.53 16.20
C VAL A 142 22.98 -2.12 16.93
N VAL A 143 23.81 -2.85 16.18
CA VAL A 143 24.99 -3.58 16.69
C VAL A 143 26.20 -3.22 15.84
N PRO A 144 27.38 -2.93 16.44
CA PRO A 144 28.60 -2.56 15.68
C PRO A 144 29.09 -3.64 14.72
N ALA A 145 28.78 -4.91 14.98
CA ALA A 145 29.16 -6.05 14.15
C ALA A 145 28.02 -6.57 13.28
N LEU A 146 28.30 -6.87 12.00
CA LEU A 146 27.37 -7.59 11.12
C LEU A 146 27.49 -9.11 11.22
N GLU A 147 28.59 -9.62 11.75
CA GLU A 147 28.95 -11.04 11.81
C GLU A 147 29.64 -11.34 13.15
N GLY A 148 29.66 -12.63 13.54
CA GLY A 148 30.36 -13.08 14.73
C GLY A 148 29.49 -13.07 16.00
N PRO A 149 30.12 -13.33 17.18
CA PRO A 149 29.38 -13.61 18.41
C PRO A 149 28.42 -12.50 18.86
N GLU A 150 28.79 -11.24 18.66
CA GLU A 150 28.00 -10.08 19.06
C GLU A 150 26.70 -9.98 18.20
N ARG A 151 26.81 -10.18 16.89
CA ARG A 151 25.65 -10.21 15.99
C ARG A 151 24.74 -11.40 16.29
N ILE A 152 25.32 -12.58 16.50
CA ILE A 152 24.57 -13.79 16.87
C ILE A 152 23.78 -13.57 18.15
N ALA A 153 24.41 -13.02 19.19
CA ALA A 153 23.72 -12.74 20.45
C ALA A 153 22.56 -11.74 20.28
N ALA A 154 22.71 -10.74 19.43
CA ALA A 154 21.63 -9.78 19.13
C ALA A 154 20.50 -10.41 18.31
N ASP A 155 20.82 -11.28 17.35
CA ASP A 155 19.83 -12.03 16.58
C ASP A 155 19.05 -13.00 17.47
N ASP A 156 19.72 -13.68 18.39
CA ASP A 156 19.09 -14.57 19.38
C ASP A 156 18.14 -13.78 20.30
N ALA A 157 18.56 -12.60 20.77
CA ALA A 157 17.73 -11.73 21.60
C ALA A 157 16.48 -11.24 20.83
N LEU A 158 16.62 -10.87 19.56
CA LEU A 158 15.50 -10.48 18.71
C LEU A 158 14.58 -11.66 18.42
N ALA A 159 15.14 -12.86 18.21
CA ALA A 159 14.37 -14.09 18.01
C ALA A 159 13.58 -14.47 19.28
N GLU A 160 14.15 -14.31 20.47
CA GLU A 160 13.47 -14.53 21.75
C GLU A 160 12.27 -13.57 21.92
N GLN A 161 12.47 -12.27 21.66
CA GLN A 161 11.39 -11.28 21.68
C GLN A 161 10.30 -11.63 20.66
N THR A 162 10.72 -12.07 19.47
CA THR A 162 9.80 -12.48 18.40
C THR A 162 9.00 -13.72 18.79
N HIS A 163 9.64 -14.70 19.44
CA HIS A 163 8.95 -15.87 19.96
C HIS A 163 7.93 -15.50 21.05
N ALA A 164 8.32 -14.62 21.96
CA ALA A 164 7.46 -14.20 23.07
C ALA A 164 6.26 -13.32 22.64
N LYS A 165 6.47 -12.38 21.72
CA LYS A 165 5.48 -11.37 21.33
C LYS A 165 4.80 -11.64 19.99
N GLY A 166 5.34 -12.54 19.17
CA GLY A 166 4.91 -12.81 17.78
C GLY A 166 5.54 -11.86 16.75
N GLN A 167 5.89 -12.41 15.58
CA GLN A 167 6.54 -11.67 14.47
C GLN A 167 5.80 -10.39 14.09
N THR A 168 4.48 -10.49 13.98
CA THR A 168 3.59 -9.38 13.64
C THR A 168 3.72 -8.21 14.61
N LYS A 169 3.77 -8.50 15.92
CA LYS A 169 3.91 -7.47 16.94
C LYS A 169 5.29 -6.80 16.89
N ILE A 170 6.34 -7.59 16.71
CA ILE A 170 7.72 -7.07 16.61
C ILE A 170 7.85 -6.16 15.36
N SER A 171 7.38 -6.61 14.20
CA SER A 171 7.36 -5.77 12.98
C SER A 171 6.57 -4.47 13.20
N SER A 172 5.40 -4.55 13.81
CA SER A 172 4.58 -3.36 14.12
C SER A 172 5.30 -2.38 15.06
N ILE A 173 6.03 -2.86 16.07
CA ILE A 173 6.83 -2.01 16.96
C ILE A 173 7.95 -1.30 16.21
N ILE A 174 8.68 -2.02 15.36
CA ILE A 174 9.80 -1.46 14.60
C ILE A 174 9.29 -0.44 13.59
N GLU A 175 8.28 -0.81 12.81
CA GLU A 175 7.73 0.01 11.72
C GLU A 175 6.88 1.20 12.21
N ALA A 176 6.42 1.21 13.45
CA ALA A 176 5.70 2.36 14.03
C ALA A 176 6.56 3.64 14.03
N GLY A 177 7.87 3.50 14.02
CA GLY A 177 8.82 4.60 14.14
C GLY A 177 9.10 4.97 15.59
N GLN A 178 10.11 5.81 15.79
CA GLN A 178 10.57 6.25 17.11
C GLN A 178 11.31 7.59 17.01
N TYR A 179 11.47 8.29 18.13
CA TYR A 179 12.06 9.62 18.19
C TYR A 179 13.17 9.75 19.26
N ASP A 180 13.54 8.64 19.88
CA ASP A 180 14.49 8.61 21.00
C ASP A 180 15.90 8.14 20.59
N PHE A 181 16.03 7.41 19.45
CA PHE A 181 17.28 6.78 19.01
C PHE A 181 17.68 7.25 17.61
N PRO A 182 18.51 8.31 17.48
CA PRO A 182 18.92 8.84 16.17
C PRO A 182 19.72 7.85 15.30
N ASP A 183 20.38 6.87 15.91
CA ASP A 183 21.10 5.77 15.26
C ASP A 183 20.19 4.58 14.89
N GLY A 184 18.94 4.61 15.34
CA GLY A 184 17.99 3.52 15.16
C GLY A 184 17.25 3.54 13.83
N LEU A 185 16.50 2.46 13.58
CA LEU A 185 15.63 2.35 12.42
C LEU A 185 14.36 3.19 12.58
N PHE A 186 13.81 3.66 11.47
CA PHE A 186 12.57 4.45 11.42
C PHE A 186 12.56 5.65 12.38
N TYR A 187 13.71 6.29 12.54
CA TYR A 187 13.85 7.50 13.35
C TYR A 187 13.07 8.66 12.73
N GLY A 188 12.22 9.31 13.50
CA GLY A 188 11.36 10.39 13.03
C GLY A 188 12.00 11.78 13.09
N GLY A 189 13.22 11.90 13.69
CA GLY A 189 13.89 13.19 13.88
C GLY A 189 13.57 13.83 15.22
N ASP A 190 14.12 15.01 15.44
CA ASP A 190 13.89 15.88 16.60
C ASP A 190 13.29 17.25 16.21
N ALA A 191 13.21 17.52 14.90
CA ALA A 191 12.65 18.74 14.30
C ALA A 191 12.22 18.48 12.83
N PRO A 192 11.49 19.43 12.19
CA PRO A 192 11.22 19.37 10.76
C PRO A 192 12.53 19.39 9.95
N VAL A 193 12.84 18.31 9.23
CA VAL A 193 14.03 18.22 8.38
C VAL A 193 13.91 19.07 7.12
N TRP A 194 15.00 19.17 6.33
CA TRP A 194 15.02 19.98 5.11
C TRP A 194 13.87 19.63 4.15
N SER A 195 13.65 18.36 3.88
CA SER A 195 12.56 17.88 2.98
C SER A 195 11.16 18.25 3.48
N ASN A 196 10.95 18.23 4.81
CA ASN A 196 9.68 18.65 5.42
C ASN A 196 9.41 20.13 5.13
N ARG A 197 10.41 20.99 5.40
CA ARG A 197 10.29 22.43 5.15
C ARG A 197 10.10 22.76 3.67
N VAL A 198 10.78 22.05 2.78
CA VAL A 198 10.64 22.22 1.33
C VAL A 198 9.24 21.83 0.86
N LEU A 199 8.71 20.69 1.30
CA LEU A 199 7.34 20.29 0.93
C LEU A 199 6.32 21.29 1.47
N ALA A 200 6.48 21.77 2.71
CA ALA A 200 5.62 22.80 3.28
C ALA A 200 5.61 24.09 2.42
N ALA A 201 6.78 24.53 1.96
CA ALA A 201 6.89 25.70 1.09
C ALA A 201 6.22 25.47 -0.29
N ILE A 202 6.40 24.29 -0.90
CA ILE A 202 5.75 23.94 -2.16
C ILE A 202 4.23 23.96 -2.01
N LEU A 203 3.69 23.33 -0.96
CA LEU A 203 2.25 23.31 -0.69
C LEU A 203 1.68 24.70 -0.37
N ALA A 204 2.44 25.53 0.35
CA ALA A 204 2.05 26.92 0.59
C ALA A 204 2.00 27.74 -0.71
N GLN A 205 2.85 27.44 -1.68
CA GLN A 205 2.84 28.11 -2.97
C GLN A 205 1.68 27.67 -3.89
N PHE A 206 1.42 26.35 -4.00
CA PHE A 206 0.51 25.80 -5.01
C PHE A 206 -0.82 25.30 -4.44
N GLY A 207 -0.94 25.11 -3.12
CA GLY A 207 -2.11 24.49 -2.48
C GLY A 207 -3.17 25.48 -1.98
N GLN A 208 -2.89 26.78 -1.94
CA GLN A 208 -3.74 27.77 -1.25
C GLN A 208 -5.17 27.85 -1.76
N ARG A 209 -5.39 27.69 -3.07
CA ARG A 209 -6.71 27.76 -3.71
C ARG A 209 -7.31 26.39 -4.01
N ALA A 210 -6.57 25.33 -3.76
CA ALA A 210 -7.05 24.00 -3.99
C ALA A 210 -8.30 23.70 -3.15
N ALA A 211 -9.35 23.23 -3.81
CA ALA A 211 -10.59 22.76 -3.19
C ALA A 211 -10.71 21.24 -3.23
N GLN A 212 -10.05 20.60 -4.21
CA GLN A 212 -10.03 19.15 -4.38
C GLN A 212 -8.61 18.71 -4.71
N VAL A 213 -8.08 17.77 -3.95
CA VAL A 213 -6.71 17.30 -4.09
C VAL A 213 -6.66 15.79 -4.02
N ILE A 214 -5.98 15.16 -4.98
CA ILE A 214 -5.61 13.74 -4.91
C ILE A 214 -4.09 13.67 -4.86
N VAL A 215 -3.57 13.00 -3.82
CA VAL A 215 -2.13 12.86 -3.59
C VAL A 215 -1.72 11.42 -3.81
N PHE A 216 -0.61 11.22 -4.50
CA PHE A 216 0.10 9.94 -4.57
C PHE A 216 1.53 10.13 -4.03
N ASP A 217 1.82 9.52 -2.90
CA ASP A 217 3.16 9.33 -2.38
C ASP A 217 3.66 7.96 -2.88
N LEU A 218 4.72 7.95 -3.71
CA LEU A 218 5.11 6.81 -4.53
C LEU A 218 6.21 6.00 -3.85
N HIS A 219 5.88 4.74 -3.51
CA HIS A 219 6.70 3.83 -2.72
C HIS A 219 6.88 2.45 -3.35
N THR A 220 7.92 1.75 -2.90
CA THR A 220 8.15 0.33 -3.17
C THR A 220 8.62 -0.37 -1.91
N GLY A 221 8.48 -1.70 -1.88
CA GLY A 221 9.00 -2.54 -0.80
C GLY A 221 7.94 -3.41 -0.16
N ALA A 222 6.79 -2.85 0.15
CA ALA A 222 5.72 -3.56 0.85
C ALA A 222 4.57 -3.96 -0.10
N GLY A 223 3.87 -5.03 0.25
CA GLY A 223 2.72 -5.51 -0.51
C GLY A 223 3.00 -6.69 -1.44
N PRO A 224 2.03 -7.08 -2.28
CA PRO A 224 2.20 -8.14 -3.25
C PRO A 224 3.20 -7.75 -4.35
N TYR A 225 4.08 -8.68 -4.73
CA TYR A 225 5.09 -8.47 -5.76
C TYR A 225 4.50 -7.94 -7.07
N GLY A 226 5.02 -6.85 -7.57
CA GLY A 226 4.64 -6.24 -8.84
C GLY A 226 3.23 -5.61 -8.88
N TYR A 227 2.57 -5.42 -7.73
CA TYR A 227 1.25 -4.80 -7.67
C TYR A 227 1.30 -3.47 -6.91
N PRO A 228 1.08 -2.33 -7.58
CA PRO A 228 0.94 -1.03 -6.92
C PRO A 228 -0.39 -0.94 -6.16
N ALA A 229 -0.33 -1.19 -4.86
CA ALA A 229 -1.47 -1.03 -3.98
C ALA A 229 -1.72 0.44 -3.65
N LEU A 230 -2.96 0.88 -3.73
CA LEU A 230 -3.38 2.21 -3.28
C LEU A 230 -3.84 2.12 -1.83
N LEU A 231 -3.16 2.82 -0.94
CA LEU A 231 -3.41 2.77 0.49
C LEU A 231 -3.70 4.19 1.01
N SER A 232 -4.76 4.35 1.76
CA SER A 232 -4.98 5.58 2.52
C SER A 232 -4.61 5.33 3.98
N VAL A 233 -3.75 6.19 4.53
CA VAL A 233 -3.35 6.21 5.95
C VAL A 233 -4.16 7.21 6.78
N SER A 234 -5.30 7.65 6.25
CA SER A 234 -6.21 8.58 6.91
C SER A 234 -7.09 7.91 7.96
N PRO A 235 -7.65 8.66 8.91
CA PRO A 235 -8.70 8.17 9.81
C PRO A 235 -9.89 7.57 9.02
N VAL A 236 -10.56 6.56 9.60
CA VAL A 236 -11.65 5.81 8.94
C VAL A 236 -12.85 6.66 8.52
N ASP A 237 -13.08 7.78 9.19
CA ASP A 237 -14.16 8.73 8.92
C ASP A 237 -13.76 9.85 7.96
N HIS A 238 -12.56 9.79 7.39
CA HIS A 238 -12.07 10.85 6.51
C HIS A 238 -12.90 10.91 5.21
N PRO A 239 -13.46 12.09 4.85
CA PRO A 239 -14.37 12.21 3.70
C PRO A 239 -13.73 11.89 2.34
N GLY A 240 -12.41 11.96 2.22
CA GLY A 240 -11.65 11.55 1.04
C GLY A 240 -11.75 10.06 0.74
N LEU A 241 -11.97 9.19 1.75
CA LEU A 241 -12.04 7.74 1.57
C LEU A 241 -13.22 7.31 0.70
N ALA A 242 -14.41 7.86 0.96
CA ALA A 242 -15.60 7.58 0.14
C ALA A 242 -15.39 8.02 -1.32
N TRP A 243 -14.70 9.14 -1.52
CA TRP A 243 -14.33 9.61 -2.86
C TRP A 243 -13.31 8.69 -3.52
N GLY A 244 -12.28 8.26 -2.79
CA GLY A 244 -11.30 7.29 -3.27
C GLY A 244 -11.92 5.97 -3.68
N ALA A 245 -12.86 5.45 -2.88
CA ALA A 245 -13.60 4.22 -3.21
C ALA A 245 -14.43 4.36 -4.51
N GLN A 246 -15.01 5.55 -4.77
CA GLN A 246 -15.72 5.83 -6.02
C GLN A 246 -14.78 5.86 -7.24
N ILE A 247 -13.54 6.36 -7.07
CA ILE A 247 -12.57 6.50 -8.16
C ILE A 247 -11.88 5.16 -8.46
N PHE A 248 -11.41 4.48 -7.44
CA PHE A 248 -10.51 3.33 -7.55
C PHE A 248 -11.19 2.01 -7.23
N GLY A 249 -12.40 2.04 -6.66
CA GLY A 249 -13.13 0.83 -6.31
C GLY A 249 -12.30 -0.14 -5.46
N PRO A 250 -12.25 -1.44 -5.84
CA PRO A 250 -11.52 -2.47 -5.10
C PRO A 250 -9.99 -2.29 -5.06
N ALA A 251 -9.43 -1.43 -5.93
CA ALA A 251 -7.99 -1.17 -5.94
C ALA A 251 -7.52 -0.34 -4.75
N MET A 252 -8.45 0.30 -4.03
CA MET A 252 -8.14 1.12 -2.87
C MET A 252 -8.19 0.30 -1.58
N GLY A 253 -7.05 0.18 -0.91
CA GLY A 253 -6.93 -0.32 0.45
C GLY A 253 -6.94 0.81 1.47
N GLN A 254 -7.34 0.50 2.71
CA GLN A 254 -7.25 1.42 3.83
C GLN A 254 -6.32 0.88 4.90
N VAL A 255 -5.39 1.72 5.35
CA VAL A 255 -4.61 1.50 6.57
C VAL A 255 -5.29 2.26 7.70
N ILE A 256 -5.82 1.53 8.67
CA ILE A 256 -6.48 2.14 9.83
C ILE A 256 -5.40 2.61 10.80
N THR A 257 -5.23 3.93 10.92
CA THR A 257 -4.31 4.53 11.88
C THR A 257 -4.86 4.45 13.31
N GLY A 258 -4.00 4.15 14.27
CA GLY A 258 -4.35 4.11 15.70
C GLY A 258 -4.84 2.75 16.21
N GLN A 259 -4.93 1.72 15.38
CA GLN A 259 -5.17 0.34 15.79
C GLN A 259 -3.93 -0.53 15.60
N THR A 260 -3.74 -1.52 16.48
CA THR A 260 -2.60 -2.46 16.47
C THR A 260 -2.70 -3.52 15.36
N SER A 261 -3.35 -3.26 14.23
CA SER A 261 -3.42 -4.22 13.14
C SER A 261 -2.26 -3.99 12.18
N THR A 262 -1.38 -4.95 12.10
CA THR A 262 -0.40 -5.04 11.02
C THR A 262 -1.15 -5.39 9.74
N THR A 263 -1.03 -4.54 8.75
CA THR A 263 -1.49 -4.86 7.41
C THR A 263 -0.53 -5.85 6.77
N THR A 264 -1.02 -6.75 5.93
CA THR A 264 -0.21 -7.64 5.07
C THR A 264 0.69 -6.87 4.08
N THR A 265 0.59 -5.56 4.07
CA THR A 265 1.31 -4.63 3.19
C THR A 265 2.61 -4.10 3.80
N GLY A 266 2.93 -4.42 5.06
CA GLY A 266 4.14 -3.91 5.74
C GLY A 266 4.05 -2.42 6.13
N ILE A 267 2.88 -1.78 5.98
CA ILE A 267 2.65 -0.40 6.45
C ILE A 267 2.12 -0.47 7.88
N ALA A 268 2.87 0.10 8.82
CA ALA A 268 2.48 0.09 10.23
C ALA A 268 1.24 0.95 10.46
N ALA A 269 0.17 0.33 10.92
CA ALA A 269 -1.10 1.01 11.22
C ALA A 269 -0.98 2.04 12.37
N THR A 270 0.07 1.93 13.17
CA THR A 270 0.34 2.83 14.30
C THR A 270 1.31 3.96 13.97
N ALA A 271 1.93 3.94 12.79
CA ALA A 271 2.89 4.97 12.40
C ALA A 271 2.19 6.32 12.15
N THR A 272 2.85 7.39 12.56
CA THR A 272 2.43 8.79 12.33
C THR A 272 3.49 9.50 11.50
N GLY A 273 3.15 10.67 10.97
CA GLY A 273 4.11 11.50 10.24
C GLY A 273 4.27 11.13 8.77
N TYR A 274 3.22 10.60 8.15
CA TYR A 274 3.20 10.34 6.71
C TYR A 274 3.12 11.61 5.87
N VAL A 275 3.93 11.67 4.82
CA VAL A 275 3.95 12.74 3.80
C VAL A 275 2.55 12.98 3.21
N SER A 276 1.84 11.93 2.84
CA SER A 276 0.49 12.05 2.25
C SER A 276 -0.53 12.69 3.20
N ASN A 277 -0.46 12.40 4.51
CA ASN A 277 -1.31 13.03 5.51
C ASN A 277 -0.96 14.50 5.74
N PHE A 278 0.33 14.83 5.72
CA PHE A 278 0.78 16.21 5.84
C PHE A 278 0.23 17.09 4.70
N VAL A 279 0.16 16.58 3.47
CA VAL A 279 -0.47 17.31 2.36
C VAL A 279 -1.94 17.62 2.67
N ARG A 280 -2.66 16.69 3.28
CA ARG A 280 -4.03 16.91 3.74
C ARG A 280 -4.11 17.99 4.83
N GLU A 281 -3.21 17.93 5.80
CA GLU A 281 -3.18 18.86 6.94
C GLU A 281 -2.76 20.27 6.53
N ALA A 282 -1.88 20.37 5.52
CA ALA A 282 -1.46 21.66 4.94
C ALA A 282 -2.56 22.35 4.12
N MET A 283 -3.62 21.63 3.73
CA MET A 283 -4.74 22.15 2.93
C MET A 283 -6.11 21.86 3.58
N PRO A 284 -6.37 22.37 4.81
CA PRO A 284 -7.58 22.05 5.56
C PRO A 284 -8.87 22.56 4.90
N GLN A 285 -8.78 23.51 3.96
CA GLN A 285 -9.89 24.01 3.16
C GLN A 285 -10.29 23.08 2.01
N ALA A 286 -9.41 22.14 1.63
CA ALA A 286 -9.62 21.25 0.50
C ALA A 286 -10.19 19.89 0.90
N ARG A 287 -10.93 19.28 -0.01
CA ARG A 287 -11.21 17.84 0.05
C ARG A 287 -9.98 17.09 -0.47
N VAL A 288 -9.20 16.53 0.42
CA VAL A 288 -7.97 15.81 0.07
C VAL A 288 -8.18 14.32 0.14
N LEU A 289 -7.74 13.58 -0.88
CA LEU A 289 -7.58 12.14 -0.88
C LEU A 289 -6.07 11.82 -0.81
N PRO A 290 -5.51 11.56 0.38
CA PRO A 290 -4.11 11.23 0.54
C PRO A 290 -3.89 9.73 0.33
N LEU A 291 -3.10 9.38 -0.67
CA LEU A 291 -2.78 7.99 -1.02
C LEU A 291 -1.27 7.74 -0.93
N VAL A 292 -0.92 6.61 -0.36
CA VAL A 292 0.37 5.94 -0.55
C VAL A 292 0.17 4.91 -1.66
N MET A 293 0.99 4.97 -2.70
CA MET A 293 1.02 3.95 -3.74
C MET A 293 2.24 3.07 -3.51
N GLU A 294 2.01 1.83 -3.07
CA GLU A 294 3.04 0.90 -2.62
C GLU A 294 3.18 -0.26 -3.59
N CYS A 295 4.31 -0.36 -4.30
CA CYS A 295 4.58 -1.47 -5.21
C CYS A 295 5.43 -2.54 -4.52
N GLY A 296 4.83 -3.72 -4.26
CA GLY A 296 5.47 -4.81 -3.52
C GLY A 296 6.69 -5.40 -4.20
N THR A 297 7.69 -5.77 -3.40
CA THR A 297 8.96 -6.37 -3.84
C THR A 297 9.26 -7.67 -3.09
N LEU A 298 10.06 -7.60 -2.04
CA LEU A 298 10.48 -8.75 -1.24
C LEU A 298 9.59 -8.97 -0.02
N SER A 299 9.84 -10.04 0.73
CA SER A 299 9.20 -10.25 2.02
C SER A 299 9.62 -9.16 3.04
N SER A 300 8.74 -8.81 3.98
CA SER A 300 9.03 -7.82 5.02
C SER A 300 10.29 -8.16 5.82
N ALA A 301 10.53 -9.44 6.11
CA ALA A 301 11.70 -9.89 6.86
C ALA A 301 13.00 -9.65 6.07
N GLU A 302 12.98 -9.90 4.77
CA GLU A 302 14.16 -9.67 3.90
C GLU A 302 14.42 -8.18 3.69
N MET A 303 13.37 -7.38 3.52
CA MET A 303 13.48 -5.93 3.44
C MET A 303 14.04 -5.34 4.73
N GLN A 304 13.54 -5.79 5.89
CA GLN A 304 14.03 -5.36 7.20
C GLN A 304 15.53 -5.66 7.35
N ARG A 305 15.98 -6.87 6.97
CA ARG A 305 17.41 -7.22 7.00
C ARG A 305 18.26 -6.24 6.17
N ARG A 306 17.83 -5.92 4.94
CA ARG A 306 18.58 -4.99 4.06
C ARG A 306 18.63 -3.57 4.64
N VAL A 307 17.54 -3.12 5.27
CA VAL A 307 17.50 -1.81 5.95
C VAL A 307 18.43 -1.80 7.17
N VAL A 308 18.50 -2.88 7.95
CA VAL A 308 19.44 -3.03 9.07
C VAL A 308 20.88 -2.98 8.57
N GLU A 309 21.21 -3.69 7.50
CA GLU A 309 22.57 -3.70 6.92
C GLU A 309 22.97 -2.31 6.37
N ASP A 310 22.06 -1.59 5.75
CA ASP A 310 22.31 -0.21 5.31
C ASP A 310 22.51 0.75 6.48
N ASN A 311 21.70 0.61 7.54
CA ASN A 311 21.88 1.41 8.75
C ASN A 311 23.23 1.12 9.41
N TRP A 312 23.61 -0.15 9.52
CA TRP A 312 24.93 -0.55 9.99
C TRP A 312 26.06 0.06 9.14
N LEU A 313 25.94 0.00 7.81
CA LEU A 313 26.94 0.56 6.90
C LEU A 313 27.13 2.06 7.14
N HIS A 314 26.07 2.78 7.40
CA HIS A 314 26.10 4.21 7.67
C HIS A 314 26.75 4.54 9.02
N LEU A 315 26.48 3.74 10.06
CA LEU A 315 26.95 4.00 11.42
C LEU A 315 28.38 3.52 11.65
N PHE A 316 28.72 2.34 11.14
CA PHE A 316 29.93 1.60 11.51
C PHE A 316 30.76 1.16 10.30
N GLY A 317 30.16 1.18 9.10
CA GLY A 317 30.81 0.64 7.91
C GLY A 317 31.77 1.61 7.25
N LYS A 318 32.63 1.06 6.36
CA LYS A 318 33.53 1.84 5.51
C LYS A 318 32.90 1.99 4.13
N LEU A 319 32.45 3.20 3.81
CA LEU A 319 31.99 3.53 2.45
C LEU A 319 33.10 3.30 1.44
N GLY A 320 32.76 2.81 0.23
CA GLY A 320 33.73 2.50 -0.83
C GLY A 320 34.39 1.10 -0.73
N SER A 321 34.09 0.31 0.31
CA SER A 321 34.51 -1.09 0.38
C SER A 321 33.64 -2.00 -0.49
N ASP A 322 34.15 -3.19 -0.86
CA ASP A 322 33.35 -4.21 -1.59
C ASP A 322 32.08 -4.62 -0.80
N ARG A 323 32.18 -4.67 0.54
CA ARG A 323 31.04 -4.92 1.41
C ARG A 323 29.98 -3.81 1.27
N ALA A 324 30.39 -2.55 1.26
CA ALA A 324 29.51 -1.42 1.07
C ALA A 324 28.81 -1.47 -0.29
N GLN A 325 29.55 -1.79 -1.36
CA GLN A 325 28.97 -1.94 -2.70
C GLN A 325 27.92 -3.05 -2.74
N ARG A 326 28.20 -4.20 -2.11
CA ARG A 326 27.25 -5.30 -2.02
C ARG A 326 25.98 -4.90 -1.25
N ILE A 327 26.11 -4.32 -0.05
CA ILE A 327 24.98 -3.86 0.77
C ILE A 327 24.12 -2.87 -0.02
N LYS A 328 24.72 -1.88 -0.68
CA LYS A 328 23.99 -0.89 -1.49
C LYS A 328 23.30 -1.53 -2.70
N SER A 329 23.99 -2.44 -3.39
CA SER A 329 23.41 -3.15 -4.54
C SER A 329 22.19 -4.00 -4.11
N GLU A 330 22.32 -4.75 -3.02
CA GLU A 330 21.24 -5.58 -2.48
C GLU A 330 20.07 -4.73 -1.99
N LEU A 331 20.33 -3.60 -1.33
CA LEU A 331 19.30 -2.67 -0.90
C LEU A 331 18.52 -2.13 -2.10
N VAL A 332 19.23 -1.59 -3.11
CA VAL A 332 18.61 -1.05 -4.33
C VAL A 332 17.79 -2.13 -5.04
N GLN A 333 18.34 -3.34 -5.24
CA GLN A 333 17.60 -4.44 -5.87
C GLN A 333 16.39 -4.90 -5.06
N GLY A 334 16.46 -4.76 -3.73
CA GLY A 334 15.33 -5.04 -2.85
C GLY A 334 14.17 -4.11 -3.06
N PHE A 335 14.42 -2.83 -3.24
CA PHE A 335 13.39 -1.83 -3.49
C PHE A 335 13.03 -1.70 -4.97
N ILE A 336 13.99 -1.88 -5.88
CA ILE A 336 13.81 -1.73 -7.33
C ILE A 336 14.29 -3.00 -8.04
N PRO A 337 13.45 -4.03 -8.11
CA PRO A 337 13.77 -5.25 -8.84
C PRO A 337 14.17 -4.97 -10.30
N GLN A 338 15.21 -5.65 -10.78
CA GLN A 338 15.64 -5.57 -12.18
C GLN A 338 14.84 -6.52 -13.09
N ASP A 339 13.70 -6.99 -12.61
CA ASP A 339 12.71 -7.76 -13.36
C ASP A 339 11.91 -6.83 -14.28
N GLU A 340 12.04 -7.02 -15.57
CA GLU A 340 11.36 -6.22 -16.59
C GLU A 340 9.83 -6.32 -16.46
N SER A 341 9.30 -7.49 -16.13
CA SER A 341 7.87 -7.71 -15.91
C SER A 341 7.36 -6.91 -14.72
N TRP A 342 8.11 -6.91 -13.60
CA TRP A 342 7.79 -6.10 -12.44
C TRP A 342 7.74 -4.61 -12.80
N GLN A 343 8.77 -4.12 -13.51
CA GLN A 343 8.86 -2.71 -13.92
C GLN A 343 7.69 -2.31 -14.84
N GLN A 344 7.35 -3.16 -15.83
CA GLN A 344 6.24 -2.90 -16.76
C GLN A 344 4.89 -2.87 -16.06
N ILE A 345 4.60 -3.86 -15.20
CA ILE A 345 3.31 -3.95 -14.50
C ILE A 345 3.15 -2.80 -13.52
N CYS A 346 4.17 -2.51 -12.71
CA CYS A 346 4.15 -1.38 -11.77
C CYS A 346 3.92 -0.07 -12.50
N LEU A 347 4.68 0.20 -13.55
CA LEU A 347 4.54 1.45 -14.33
C LEU A 347 3.16 1.58 -14.96
N ALA A 348 2.71 0.58 -15.71
CA ALA A 348 1.42 0.62 -16.41
C ALA A 348 0.24 0.79 -15.44
N THR A 349 0.29 0.11 -14.29
CA THR A 349 -0.77 0.22 -13.28
C THR A 349 -0.77 1.59 -12.63
N SER A 350 0.40 2.14 -12.30
CA SER A 350 0.52 3.48 -11.71
C SER A 350 0.00 4.56 -12.65
N LEU A 351 0.37 4.52 -13.93
CA LEU A 351 -0.11 5.46 -14.94
C LEU A 351 -1.64 5.41 -15.07
N ARG A 352 -2.22 4.21 -15.04
CA ARG A 352 -3.68 4.05 -15.05
C ARG A 352 -4.34 4.67 -13.81
N HIS A 353 -3.73 4.56 -12.63
CA HIS A 353 -4.24 5.21 -11.42
C HIS A 353 -4.18 6.73 -11.51
N PHE A 354 -3.11 7.29 -12.06
CA PHE A 354 -3.02 8.74 -12.30
C PHE A 354 -4.09 9.22 -13.29
N ASP A 355 -4.33 8.48 -14.36
CA ASP A 355 -5.37 8.79 -15.34
C ASP A 355 -6.78 8.73 -14.74
N ASN A 356 -7.05 7.74 -13.88
CA ASN A 356 -8.32 7.64 -13.16
C ASN A 356 -8.52 8.83 -12.21
N ALA A 357 -7.48 9.20 -11.45
CA ALA A 357 -7.51 10.36 -10.56
C ALA A 357 -7.78 11.66 -11.31
N LEU A 358 -7.03 11.90 -12.39
CA LEU A 358 -7.20 13.08 -13.21
C LEU A 358 -8.59 13.14 -13.85
N SER A 359 -9.10 12.00 -14.33
CA SER A 359 -10.45 11.90 -14.89
C SER A 359 -11.53 12.20 -13.85
N ALA A 360 -11.31 11.80 -12.60
CA ALA A 360 -12.22 12.11 -11.49
C ALA A 360 -12.21 13.59 -11.14
N LEU A 361 -11.03 14.22 -11.08
CA LEU A 361 -10.90 15.67 -10.85
C LEU A 361 -11.60 16.48 -11.94
N LYS A 362 -11.52 16.05 -13.21
CA LYS A 362 -12.19 16.73 -14.35
C LYS A 362 -13.72 16.67 -14.29
N LYS A 363 -14.30 15.61 -13.72
CA LYS A 363 -15.77 15.36 -13.71
C LYS A 363 -16.51 16.08 -12.61
N VAL A 364 -15.85 16.54 -11.57
CA VAL A 364 -16.50 17.16 -10.41
C VAL A 364 -16.76 18.63 -10.71
N GLU A 365 -18.02 19.05 -10.73
CA GLU A 365 -18.37 20.48 -10.70
C GLU A 365 -17.80 21.12 -9.41
N ALA A 366 -17.28 22.34 -9.53
CA ALA A 366 -16.74 23.06 -8.39
C ALA A 366 -17.79 23.13 -7.27
N LEU A 367 -17.52 22.48 -6.15
CA LEU A 367 -18.41 22.56 -4.98
C LEU A 367 -18.53 24.02 -4.53
N PRO A 368 -19.76 24.53 -4.29
CA PRO A 368 -19.93 25.87 -3.76
C PRO A 368 -19.23 25.95 -2.39
N ARG A 369 -18.48 27.04 -2.18
CA ARG A 369 -17.86 27.37 -0.89
C ARG A 369 -18.92 27.44 0.18
N THR A 370 -19.04 26.43 1.03
CA THR A 370 -19.81 26.53 2.26
C THR A 370 -18.99 26.07 3.45
N ALA A 371 -19.08 26.95 4.43
CA ALA A 371 -18.56 26.82 5.78
C ALA A 371 -19.02 25.53 6.48
N ALA A 372 -18.19 25.10 7.44
CA ALA A 372 -18.46 24.15 8.51
C ALA A 372 -18.81 22.72 8.10
N ALA A 373 -17.98 21.78 8.56
CA ALA A 373 -18.23 20.35 8.50
C ALA A 373 -19.66 19.97 8.92
N PRO A 374 -20.36 19.13 8.14
CA PRO A 374 -21.58 18.53 8.65
C PRO A 374 -21.22 17.53 9.75
N LYS A 375 -21.72 17.80 10.94
CA LYS A 375 -21.82 16.81 12.00
C LYS A 375 -22.87 15.78 11.57
N SER A 376 -22.47 14.62 11.13
CA SER A 376 -23.17 13.33 11.32
C SER A 376 -22.52 12.24 10.49
N PRO A 377 -22.38 11.02 11.00
CA PRO A 377 -21.94 9.90 10.19
C PRO A 377 -22.98 9.66 9.10
N LEU A 378 -22.50 9.48 7.85
CA LEU A 378 -23.33 8.95 6.78
C LEU A 378 -23.78 7.54 7.21
N SER A 379 -24.96 7.48 7.78
CA SER A 379 -25.72 6.24 7.84
C SER A 379 -26.04 5.90 6.38
N ILE A 380 -25.28 5.02 5.79
CA ILE A 380 -25.71 4.33 4.59
C ILE A 380 -26.85 3.45 5.04
N ALA A 381 -28.08 3.95 4.88
CA ALA A 381 -29.24 3.11 5.09
C ALA A 381 -29.14 1.94 4.09
N PRO A 382 -29.14 0.69 4.55
CA PRO A 382 -29.02 -0.45 3.67
C PRO A 382 -30.23 -0.49 2.73
N LYS A 383 -29.98 -0.32 1.44
CA LYS A 383 -31.00 -0.53 0.41
C LYS A 383 -30.97 -2.01 0.01
N GLY A 384 -31.81 -2.83 0.65
CA GLY A 384 -32.03 -4.20 0.24
C GLY A 384 -31.57 -5.27 1.24
N THR A 385 -31.82 -6.53 0.91
CA THR A 385 -31.35 -7.70 1.66
C THR A 385 -29.84 -7.86 1.49
N ALA A 386 -29.11 -8.12 2.58
CA ALA A 386 -27.69 -8.41 2.52
C ALA A 386 -27.43 -9.65 1.65
N ALA A 387 -26.40 -9.59 0.79
CA ALA A 387 -25.95 -10.75 0.03
C ALA A 387 -25.25 -11.77 0.95
N VAL A 388 -24.47 -11.28 1.92
CA VAL A 388 -23.85 -12.10 2.96
C VAL A 388 -23.95 -11.38 4.29
N GLU A 389 -24.47 -12.08 5.32
CA GLU A 389 -24.47 -11.62 6.71
C GLU A 389 -23.83 -12.71 7.57
N VAL A 390 -22.85 -12.34 8.36
CA VAL A 390 -22.18 -13.20 9.34
C VAL A 390 -22.33 -12.55 10.69
N VAL A 391 -22.83 -13.29 11.68
CA VAL A 391 -23.10 -12.77 13.01
C VAL A 391 -22.46 -13.69 14.06
N ASP A 392 -21.60 -13.10 14.87
CA ASP A 392 -20.96 -13.73 16.03
C ASP A 392 -20.32 -15.09 15.69
N LEU A 393 -19.51 -15.11 14.60
CA LEU A 393 -18.93 -16.33 14.06
C LEU A 393 -17.71 -16.77 14.87
N HIS A 394 -17.75 -18.01 15.38
CA HIS A 394 -16.65 -18.64 16.10
C HIS A 394 -16.11 -19.87 15.37
N LYS A 395 -14.79 -20.02 15.33
CA LYS A 395 -14.13 -21.22 14.80
C LYS A 395 -12.87 -21.54 15.57
N SER A 396 -12.78 -22.79 16.04
CA SER A 396 -11.59 -23.32 16.71
C SER A 396 -11.06 -24.56 15.97
N PHE A 397 -9.74 -24.76 16.04
CA PHE A 397 -9.04 -25.97 15.64
C PHE A 397 -8.34 -26.55 16.86
N GLY A 398 -8.95 -27.55 17.48
CA GLY A 398 -8.52 -28.03 18.79
C GLY A 398 -8.62 -26.93 19.85
N PRO A 399 -7.54 -26.66 20.61
CA PRO A 399 -7.55 -25.63 21.66
C PRO A 399 -7.38 -24.20 21.08
N LEU A 400 -7.04 -24.05 19.80
CA LEU A 400 -6.80 -22.76 19.16
C LEU A 400 -8.10 -22.18 18.60
N GLU A 401 -8.61 -21.11 19.21
CA GLU A 401 -9.73 -20.34 18.67
C GLU A 401 -9.24 -19.32 17.64
N VAL A 402 -9.63 -19.50 16.37
CA VAL A 402 -9.18 -18.71 15.23
C VAL A 402 -10.15 -17.58 14.88
N LEU A 403 -11.47 -17.82 15.02
CA LEU A 403 -12.50 -16.80 14.87
C LEU A 403 -13.19 -16.62 16.21
N GLN A 404 -13.26 -15.39 16.69
CA GLN A 404 -13.73 -15.02 18.02
C GLN A 404 -14.84 -13.97 17.91
N GLY A 405 -16.06 -14.41 17.56
CA GLY A 405 -17.23 -13.53 17.47
C GLY A 405 -17.17 -12.56 16.29
N VAL A 406 -16.74 -13.05 15.12
CA VAL A 406 -16.55 -12.20 13.93
C VAL A 406 -17.88 -11.87 13.27
N ASN A 407 -18.07 -10.59 12.93
CA ASN A 407 -19.25 -10.07 12.25
C ASN A 407 -18.87 -9.49 10.87
N LEU A 408 -19.73 -9.69 9.86
CA LEU A 408 -19.57 -9.15 8.52
C LEU A 408 -20.93 -9.00 7.85
N ILE A 409 -21.12 -7.90 7.15
CA ILE A 409 -22.26 -7.69 6.25
C ILE A 409 -21.72 -7.23 4.90
N ALA A 410 -22.20 -7.83 3.82
CA ALA A 410 -21.92 -7.42 2.45
C ALA A 410 -23.21 -7.35 1.65
N TYR A 411 -23.39 -6.29 0.89
CA TYR A 411 -24.57 -6.05 0.06
C TYR A 411 -24.29 -6.40 -1.41
N PRO A 412 -25.34 -6.65 -2.23
CA PRO A 412 -25.18 -6.91 -3.65
C PRO A 412 -24.39 -5.79 -4.36
N GLY A 413 -23.37 -6.18 -5.14
CA GLY A 413 -22.48 -5.25 -5.84
C GLY A 413 -21.39 -4.61 -4.97
N GLU A 414 -21.34 -4.92 -3.69
CA GLU A 414 -20.32 -4.44 -2.76
C GLU A 414 -19.06 -5.32 -2.78
N VAL A 415 -17.88 -4.71 -2.62
CA VAL A 415 -16.62 -5.41 -2.44
C VAL A 415 -16.14 -5.21 -1.01
N VAL A 416 -16.09 -6.30 -0.25
CA VAL A 416 -15.59 -6.30 1.14
C VAL A 416 -14.19 -6.89 1.15
N SER A 417 -13.20 -6.10 1.58
CA SER A 417 -11.81 -6.54 1.73
C SER A 417 -11.52 -6.90 3.19
N MET A 418 -11.09 -8.15 3.43
CA MET A 418 -10.62 -8.60 4.74
C MET A 418 -9.11 -8.48 4.83
N ILE A 419 -8.64 -7.65 5.75
CA ILE A 419 -7.22 -7.39 5.97
C ILE A 419 -6.80 -7.93 7.34
N GLY A 420 -5.60 -8.48 7.42
CA GLY A 420 -5.02 -9.01 8.66
C GLY A 420 -3.75 -9.81 8.38
N SER A 421 -2.95 -10.08 9.42
CA SER A 421 -1.72 -10.86 9.35
C SER A 421 -1.93 -12.29 8.83
N SER A 422 -0.85 -12.96 8.39
CA SER A 422 -0.90 -14.41 8.13
C SER A 422 -1.33 -15.14 9.39
N GLY A 423 -2.27 -16.08 9.28
CA GLY A 423 -2.83 -16.81 10.43
C GLY A 423 -3.96 -16.10 11.18
N SER A 424 -4.36 -14.86 10.84
CA SER A 424 -5.44 -14.12 11.52
C SER A 424 -6.86 -14.64 11.24
N GLY A 425 -7.02 -15.76 10.57
CA GLY A 425 -8.33 -16.37 10.33
C GLY A 425 -9.07 -15.93 9.06
N LYS A 426 -8.50 -15.02 8.21
CA LYS A 426 -9.17 -14.54 6.98
C LYS A 426 -9.63 -15.67 6.04
N SER A 427 -8.71 -16.57 5.71
CA SER A 427 -9.05 -17.74 4.88
C SER A 427 -10.01 -18.68 5.57
N THR A 428 -9.93 -18.81 6.90
CA THR A 428 -10.87 -19.59 7.71
C THR A 428 -12.27 -18.99 7.64
N MET A 429 -12.39 -17.66 7.74
CA MET A 429 -13.67 -16.97 7.64
C MET A 429 -14.29 -17.15 6.24
N LEU A 430 -13.51 -16.93 5.15
CA LEU A 430 -13.99 -17.18 3.79
C LEU A 430 -14.44 -18.64 3.58
N ARG A 431 -13.68 -19.60 4.14
CA ARG A 431 -14.05 -21.02 4.10
C ARG A 431 -15.30 -21.33 4.95
N CYS A 432 -15.56 -20.59 6.01
CA CYS A 432 -16.81 -20.71 6.75
C CYS A 432 -17.98 -20.12 5.96
N ILE A 433 -17.82 -18.99 5.26
CA ILE A 433 -18.87 -18.38 4.45
C ILE A 433 -19.31 -19.31 3.31
N ASN A 434 -18.35 -19.91 2.60
CA ASN A 434 -18.69 -20.86 1.53
C ASN A 434 -18.87 -22.31 2.03
N LEU A 435 -18.89 -22.50 3.36
CA LEU A 435 -19.15 -23.77 4.03
C LEU A 435 -18.10 -24.88 3.76
N LEU A 436 -16.89 -24.53 3.29
CA LEU A 436 -15.76 -25.47 3.23
C LEU A 436 -15.20 -25.80 4.62
N GLU A 437 -15.36 -24.87 5.56
CA GLU A 437 -15.11 -25.07 6.98
C GLU A 437 -16.40 -24.88 7.77
N GLN A 438 -16.67 -25.75 8.74
CA GLN A 438 -17.83 -25.63 9.60
C GLN A 438 -17.47 -24.73 10.80
N PRO A 439 -18.18 -23.62 11.06
CA PRO A 439 -17.98 -22.84 12.26
C PRO A 439 -18.43 -23.62 13.51
N ASN A 440 -17.91 -23.22 14.68
CA ASN A 440 -18.31 -23.83 15.95
C ASN A 440 -19.62 -23.22 16.48
N SER A 441 -19.82 -21.92 16.23
CA SER A 441 -21.05 -21.19 16.57
C SER A 441 -21.16 -19.92 15.71
N GLY A 442 -22.29 -19.21 15.83
CA GLY A 442 -22.61 -18.04 15.05
C GLY A 442 -23.69 -18.29 14.00
N ARG A 443 -24.00 -17.27 13.20
CA ARG A 443 -25.02 -17.34 12.16
C ARG A 443 -24.44 -16.83 10.83
N ILE A 444 -24.71 -17.56 9.76
CA ILE A 444 -24.39 -17.16 8.38
C ILE A 444 -25.70 -17.09 7.60
N VAL A 445 -25.90 -16.00 6.87
CA VAL A 445 -27.03 -15.79 5.94
C VAL A 445 -26.45 -15.44 4.58
N ILE A 446 -26.95 -16.09 3.53
CA ILE A 446 -26.52 -15.86 2.15
C ILE A 446 -27.77 -15.62 1.30
N ASP A 447 -27.85 -14.45 0.66
CA ASP A 447 -29.00 -13.98 -0.11
C ASP A 447 -30.33 -14.11 0.67
N GLY A 448 -30.31 -13.82 1.98
CA GLY A 448 -31.45 -13.95 2.87
C GLY A 448 -31.74 -15.36 3.38
N GLU A 449 -31.02 -16.37 2.89
CA GLU A 449 -31.14 -17.76 3.33
C GLU A 449 -30.22 -18.03 4.52
N VAL A 450 -30.80 -18.40 5.67
CA VAL A 450 -30.04 -18.75 6.89
C VAL A 450 -29.47 -20.16 6.76
N VAL A 451 -28.14 -20.28 6.92
CA VAL A 451 -27.46 -21.59 6.99
C VAL A 451 -27.90 -22.33 8.23
N ARG A 452 -28.56 -23.47 8.05
CA ARG A 452 -29.08 -24.28 9.15
C ARG A 452 -27.97 -25.07 9.83
N MET A 453 -27.75 -24.75 11.14
CA MET A 453 -26.78 -25.44 11.97
C MET A 453 -27.49 -26.29 13.03
N LYS A 454 -27.01 -27.51 13.28
CA LYS A 454 -27.44 -28.31 14.42
C LYS A 454 -26.51 -28.05 15.60
N THR A 455 -27.09 -27.68 16.73
CA THR A 455 -26.34 -27.61 17.99
C THR A 455 -26.02 -29.03 18.46
N ALA A 456 -24.75 -29.38 18.50
CA ALA A 456 -24.36 -30.69 19.03
C ALA A 456 -24.42 -30.67 20.57
N VAL A 457 -24.82 -31.81 21.17
CA VAL A 457 -24.93 -32.01 22.63
C VAL A 457 -23.57 -31.93 23.36
N LYS A 458 -22.45 -31.87 22.60
CA LYS A 458 -21.09 -31.58 23.08
C LYS A 458 -20.31 -30.76 22.03
N GLY A 459 -20.44 -29.45 22.08
CA GLY A 459 -19.36 -28.53 21.79
C GLY A 459 -19.07 -28.13 20.35
N ALA A 460 -19.64 -28.71 19.29
CA ALA A 460 -19.42 -28.22 17.91
C ALA A 460 -20.74 -28.23 17.11
N ALA A 461 -21.12 -27.08 16.57
CA ALA A 461 -22.24 -26.98 15.64
C ALA A 461 -21.92 -27.79 14.36
N THR A 462 -22.86 -28.59 13.88
CA THR A 462 -22.76 -29.28 12.60
C THR A 462 -23.82 -28.76 11.64
N ILE A 463 -23.51 -28.71 10.34
CA ILE A 463 -24.45 -28.26 9.33
C ILE A 463 -25.60 -29.27 9.26
N ALA A 464 -26.85 -28.77 9.24
CA ALA A 464 -28.03 -29.58 9.39
C ALA A 464 -28.49 -30.23 8.08
N ASP A 465 -28.15 -29.64 6.92
CA ASP A 465 -28.72 -30.00 5.63
C ASP A 465 -27.66 -29.97 4.53
N GLN A 466 -27.26 -31.16 4.04
CA GLN A 466 -26.26 -31.33 2.98
C GLN A 466 -26.75 -30.72 1.65
N ARG A 467 -28.05 -30.79 1.35
CA ARG A 467 -28.61 -30.22 0.11
C ARG A 467 -28.54 -28.68 0.13
N GLN A 468 -28.72 -28.08 1.30
CA GLN A 468 -28.55 -26.62 1.45
C GLN A 468 -27.12 -26.22 1.17
N ILE A 469 -26.13 -26.99 1.65
CA ILE A 469 -24.71 -26.72 1.37
C ILE A 469 -24.42 -26.76 -0.13
N GLU A 470 -24.88 -27.81 -0.81
CA GLU A 470 -24.67 -27.99 -2.25
C GLU A 470 -25.30 -26.83 -3.04
N HIS A 471 -26.50 -26.41 -2.66
CA HIS A 471 -27.20 -25.26 -3.26
C HIS A 471 -26.43 -23.94 -3.04
N ILE A 472 -25.97 -23.67 -1.84
CA ILE A 472 -25.20 -22.47 -1.52
C ILE A 472 -23.85 -22.47 -2.27
N ARG A 473 -23.10 -23.58 -2.27
CA ARG A 473 -21.81 -23.70 -2.97
C ARG A 473 -21.93 -23.54 -4.48
N ALA A 474 -23.03 -23.94 -5.08
CA ALA A 474 -23.29 -23.72 -6.51
C ALA A 474 -23.46 -22.21 -6.85
N ARG A 475 -23.80 -21.37 -5.87
CA ARG A 475 -24.03 -19.92 -6.04
C ARG A 475 -22.87 -19.07 -5.54
N VAL A 476 -22.07 -19.58 -4.59
CA VAL A 476 -20.95 -18.86 -3.97
C VAL A 476 -19.64 -19.37 -4.56
N GLY A 477 -19.10 -18.68 -5.54
CA GLY A 477 -17.79 -18.96 -6.11
C GLY A 477 -16.66 -18.66 -5.12
N MET A 478 -15.60 -19.46 -5.13
CA MET A 478 -14.38 -19.22 -4.35
C MET A 478 -13.15 -19.31 -5.25
N VAL A 479 -12.30 -18.27 -5.18
CA VAL A 479 -10.99 -18.27 -5.82
C VAL A 479 -9.94 -18.61 -4.77
N PHE A 480 -9.20 -19.68 -4.98
CA PHE A 480 -8.15 -20.14 -4.07
C PHE A 480 -6.82 -19.46 -4.38
N GLN A 481 -5.98 -19.33 -3.36
CA GLN A 481 -4.60 -18.83 -3.50
C GLN A 481 -3.71 -19.79 -4.31
N SER A 482 -3.93 -21.11 -4.16
CA SER A 482 -3.33 -22.15 -5.00
C SER A 482 -4.19 -22.37 -6.24
N PHE A 483 -3.60 -22.73 -7.35
CA PHE A 483 -4.33 -22.92 -8.62
C PHE A 483 -5.41 -24.00 -8.56
N ASN A 484 -5.24 -25.03 -7.71
CA ASN A 484 -6.18 -26.13 -7.47
C ASN A 484 -6.73 -26.77 -8.76
N LEU A 485 -5.89 -26.82 -9.78
CA LEU A 485 -6.24 -27.46 -11.06
C LEU A 485 -6.07 -28.96 -10.95
N TRP A 486 -6.91 -29.70 -11.66
CA TRP A 486 -6.71 -31.14 -11.90
C TRP A 486 -5.58 -31.31 -12.92
N PRO A 487 -4.41 -31.83 -12.52
CA PRO A 487 -3.22 -31.88 -13.38
C PRO A 487 -3.35 -32.87 -14.56
N HIS A 488 -4.34 -33.76 -14.52
CA HIS A 488 -4.66 -34.73 -15.59
C HIS A 488 -5.66 -34.18 -16.61
N MET A 489 -6.15 -32.97 -16.43
CA MET A 489 -7.11 -32.29 -17.30
C MET A 489 -6.45 -31.13 -18.04
N THR A 490 -6.88 -30.85 -19.25
CA THR A 490 -6.52 -29.64 -19.99
C THR A 490 -7.07 -28.37 -19.32
N VAL A 491 -6.61 -27.21 -19.72
CA VAL A 491 -7.14 -25.94 -19.22
C VAL A 491 -8.64 -25.84 -19.51
N LEU A 492 -9.06 -26.18 -20.71
CA LEU A 492 -10.47 -26.15 -21.10
C LEU A 492 -11.31 -27.09 -20.23
N GLU A 493 -10.85 -28.33 -20.04
CA GLU A 493 -11.56 -29.31 -19.21
C GLU A 493 -11.68 -28.83 -17.75
N ASN A 494 -10.63 -28.26 -17.18
CA ASN A 494 -10.69 -27.66 -15.84
C ASN A 494 -11.75 -26.53 -15.73
N ILE A 495 -11.96 -25.76 -16.80
CA ILE A 495 -12.92 -24.66 -16.79
C ILE A 495 -14.36 -25.17 -16.92
N ILE A 496 -14.60 -26.14 -17.79
CA ILE A 496 -15.96 -26.62 -18.09
C ILE A 496 -16.48 -27.67 -17.11
N GLU A 497 -15.64 -28.25 -16.26
CA GLU A 497 -16.01 -29.34 -15.33
C GLU A 497 -17.19 -28.96 -14.42
N ALA A 498 -17.09 -27.81 -13.70
CA ALA A 498 -18.15 -27.37 -12.82
C ALA A 498 -19.42 -26.90 -13.57
N PRO A 499 -19.37 -26.14 -14.65
CA PRO A 499 -20.53 -25.83 -15.48
C PRO A 499 -21.32 -27.05 -15.92
N ILE A 500 -20.65 -28.06 -16.41
CA ILE A 500 -21.32 -29.28 -16.92
C ILE A 500 -21.86 -30.14 -15.75
N HIS A 501 -21.02 -30.43 -14.77
CA HIS A 501 -21.34 -31.43 -13.76
C HIS A 501 -22.13 -30.91 -12.57
N VAL A 502 -21.94 -29.61 -12.19
CA VAL A 502 -22.63 -28.97 -11.08
C VAL A 502 -23.83 -28.15 -11.56
N LEU A 503 -23.63 -27.25 -12.54
CA LEU A 503 -24.68 -26.35 -13.03
C LEU A 503 -25.57 -27.00 -14.10
N LYS A 504 -25.20 -28.20 -14.60
CA LYS A 504 -25.94 -28.95 -15.66
C LYS A 504 -26.06 -28.18 -16.97
N GLU A 505 -25.09 -27.31 -17.24
CA GLU A 505 -25.01 -26.57 -18.50
C GLU A 505 -24.70 -27.53 -19.68
N PRO A 506 -25.33 -27.36 -20.86
CA PRO A 506 -24.96 -28.12 -22.04
C PRO A 506 -23.49 -27.94 -22.40
N ARG A 507 -22.80 -29.03 -22.75
CA ARG A 507 -21.35 -29.01 -23.01
C ARG A 507 -20.94 -27.96 -24.07
N ALA A 508 -21.77 -27.78 -25.12
CA ALA A 508 -21.48 -26.79 -26.16
C ALA A 508 -21.44 -25.37 -25.62
N ASP A 509 -22.40 -25.00 -24.78
CA ASP A 509 -22.52 -23.69 -24.18
C ASP A 509 -21.37 -23.45 -23.17
N ALA A 510 -21.04 -24.47 -22.35
CA ALA A 510 -19.93 -24.41 -21.41
C ALA A 510 -18.59 -24.21 -22.12
N VAL A 511 -18.37 -24.85 -23.28
CA VAL A 511 -17.15 -24.64 -24.09
C VAL A 511 -17.09 -23.23 -24.68
N GLU A 512 -18.20 -22.73 -25.21
CA GLU A 512 -18.27 -21.36 -25.74
C GLU A 512 -17.97 -20.33 -24.65
N HIS A 513 -18.58 -20.47 -23.48
CA HIS A 513 -18.31 -19.61 -22.31
C HIS A 513 -16.84 -19.70 -21.87
N ALA A 514 -16.26 -20.91 -21.84
CA ALA A 514 -14.85 -21.11 -21.48
C ALA A 514 -13.91 -20.35 -22.44
N HIS A 515 -14.13 -20.45 -23.74
CA HIS A 515 -13.35 -19.69 -24.72
C HIS A 515 -13.51 -18.18 -24.57
N ALA A 516 -14.72 -17.69 -24.29
CA ALA A 516 -14.94 -16.27 -24.02
C ALA A 516 -14.18 -15.80 -22.77
N LEU A 517 -14.14 -16.61 -21.71
CA LEU A 517 -13.38 -16.30 -20.49
C LEU A 517 -11.87 -16.33 -20.73
N LEU A 518 -11.34 -17.34 -21.44
CA LEU A 518 -9.92 -17.41 -21.81
C LEU A 518 -9.50 -16.19 -22.64
N LYS A 519 -10.32 -15.76 -23.59
CA LYS A 519 -10.09 -14.54 -24.36
C LYS A 519 -10.05 -13.29 -23.46
N LYS A 520 -10.98 -13.19 -22.50
CA LYS A 520 -11.07 -12.06 -21.56
C LYS A 520 -9.82 -11.91 -20.69
N VAL A 521 -9.17 -13.02 -20.34
CA VAL A 521 -7.94 -13.03 -19.52
C VAL A 521 -6.64 -13.14 -20.34
N GLY A 522 -6.73 -13.07 -21.68
CA GLY A 522 -5.55 -13.06 -22.55
C GLY A 522 -4.92 -14.45 -22.78
N LEU A 523 -5.66 -15.53 -22.55
CA LEU A 523 -5.21 -16.91 -22.72
C LEU A 523 -5.91 -17.63 -23.88
N SER A 524 -6.26 -16.92 -24.95
CA SER A 524 -7.01 -17.46 -26.10
C SER A 524 -6.31 -18.65 -26.81
N ASP A 525 -5.01 -18.77 -26.67
CA ASP A 525 -4.16 -19.80 -27.28
C ASP A 525 -3.87 -20.99 -26.33
N LYS A 526 -4.43 -20.99 -25.12
CA LYS A 526 -4.25 -22.04 -24.11
C LYS A 526 -5.56 -22.83 -23.94
N HIS A 527 -5.62 -24.00 -24.55
CA HIS A 527 -6.79 -24.88 -24.48
C HIS A 527 -6.49 -26.18 -23.73
#